data_71ea8e4490d69c3ce2c4c1e4d14bfc49
#
_entry.id   71ea8e4490d69c3ce2c4c1e4d14bfc49
#
_cell.length_a   1.000
_cell.length_b   1.000
_cell.length_c   1.000
_cell.angle_alpha   90.00
_cell.angle_beta   90.00
_cell.angle_gamma   90.00
#
_symmetry.space_group_name_H-M   'P 1'
#
loop_
_entity.id
_entity.type
_entity.pdbx_description
1 polymer ?
#
loop_
_entity_poly.entity_id
_entity_poly.type
_entity_poly.pdbx_seq_one_letter_code
_entity_poly.pdbx_strand_id
1 'polypeptide(L)'
;MAKRFYDLTVAGCKRSLPILNLSDSLAIAGFVMLGDVELCESCARELAKKVPAEAEIIMTAETKGIPLAAELARQIGMPYYITARKSVKAYMEDPIWVEDESITTMGKQRLYLMRADIDRIAGRKVLLLDDVISTGGSMTAL
;
A
#
# COMPACT_ATOMS: atom_id res chain seq x y z
N MET A 1 4.43 -0.23 31.62
CA MET A 1 4.88 1.04 31.00
C MET A 1 3.68 1.76 30.39
N ALA A 2 3.56 3.07 30.56
CA ALA A 2 2.50 3.85 29.91
C ALA A 2 2.66 3.79 28.38
N LYS A 3 1.56 3.56 27.67
CA LYS A 3 1.56 3.59 26.19
C LYS A 3 1.86 5.03 25.74
N ARG A 4 2.84 5.20 24.84
CA ARG A 4 3.17 6.48 24.21
C ARG A 4 2.43 6.56 22.87
N PHE A 5 2.02 7.78 22.51
CA PHE A 5 1.32 8.05 21.26
C PHE A 5 1.97 9.21 20.53
N TYR A 6 1.82 9.21 19.21
CA TYR A 6 2.18 10.30 18.32
C TYR A 6 0.92 10.80 17.61
N ASP A 7 0.62 12.09 17.75
CA ASP A 7 -0.54 12.67 17.09
C ASP A 7 -0.18 13.11 15.68
N LEU A 8 -0.87 12.51 14.71
CA LEU A 8 -0.70 12.77 13.29
C LEU A 8 -1.95 13.45 12.73
N THR A 9 -1.75 14.48 11.91
CA THR A 9 -2.81 15.03 11.06
C THR A 9 -2.43 14.79 9.60
N VAL A 10 -3.23 14.03 8.88
CA VAL A 10 -3.05 13.73 7.45
C VAL A 10 -4.38 13.82 6.71
N ALA A 11 -4.42 14.50 5.57
CA ALA A 11 -5.61 14.75 4.78
C ALA A 11 -6.78 15.35 5.61
N GLY A 12 -6.48 16.17 6.62
CA GLY A 12 -7.45 16.75 7.55
C GLY A 12 -7.91 15.83 8.69
N CYS A 13 -7.57 14.55 8.65
CA CYS A 13 -7.91 13.59 9.70
C CYS A 13 -6.86 13.57 10.80
N LYS A 14 -7.29 13.67 12.06
CA LYS A 14 -6.41 13.53 13.23
C LYS A 14 -6.45 12.11 13.73
N ARG A 15 -5.26 11.50 13.95
CA ARG A 15 -5.11 10.16 14.52
C ARG A 15 -4.01 10.14 15.57
N SER A 16 -4.24 9.42 16.65
CA SER A 16 -3.26 9.20 17.73
C SER A 16 -2.64 7.80 17.54
N LEU A 17 -1.41 7.77 17.04
CA LEU A 17 -0.73 6.55 16.63
C LEU A 17 0.05 5.96 17.81
N PRO A 18 -0.08 4.66 18.11
CA PRO A 18 0.73 4.03 19.15
C PRO A 18 2.21 4.01 18.74
N ILE A 19 3.10 4.36 19.67
CA ILE A 19 4.55 4.22 19.45
C ILE A 19 4.95 2.80 19.81
N LEU A 20 5.51 2.10 18.82
CA LEU A 20 5.96 0.71 18.89
C LEU A 20 7.47 0.67 18.84
N ASN A 21 8.11 0.06 19.86
CA ASN A 21 9.55 -0.17 19.83
C ASN A 21 9.84 -1.41 18.98
N LEU A 22 10.66 -1.26 17.95
CA LEU A 22 11.14 -2.35 17.09
C LEU A 22 12.47 -2.91 17.62
N SER A 23 13.27 -2.06 18.27
CA SER A 23 14.51 -2.43 18.96
C SER A 23 14.76 -1.47 20.13
N ASP A 24 15.89 -1.63 20.82
CA ASP A 24 16.30 -0.70 21.89
C ASP A 24 16.59 0.71 21.39
N SER A 25 16.91 0.86 20.11
CA SER A 25 17.25 2.16 19.49
C SER A 25 16.26 2.66 18.45
N LEU A 26 15.24 1.86 18.09
CA LEU A 26 14.29 2.20 17.03
C LEU A 26 12.85 2.05 17.51
N ALA A 27 12.08 3.12 17.37
CA ALA A 27 10.64 3.12 17.58
C ALA A 27 9.94 3.73 16.37
N ILE A 28 8.75 3.23 16.05
CA ILE A 28 7.91 3.75 14.99
C ILE A 28 6.54 4.16 15.53
N ALA A 29 5.89 5.13 14.89
CA ALA A 29 4.47 5.39 15.08
C ALA A 29 3.68 4.41 14.20
N GLY A 30 2.85 3.57 14.82
CA GLY A 30 2.09 2.53 14.13
C GLY A 30 0.94 3.11 13.32
N PHE A 31 1.20 3.47 12.06
CA PHE A 31 0.18 3.95 11.15
C PHE A 31 -0.51 2.79 10.45
N VAL A 32 -1.82 2.69 10.59
CA VAL A 32 -2.64 1.63 9.99
C VAL A 32 -3.93 2.23 9.43
N MET A 33 -4.08 2.21 8.11
CA MET A 33 -5.28 2.68 7.41
C MET A 33 -6.35 1.59 7.30
N LEU A 34 -5.98 0.32 7.48
CA LEU A 34 -6.89 -0.81 7.29
C LEU A 34 -8.07 -0.73 8.26
N GLY A 35 -9.28 -0.62 7.72
CA GLY A 35 -10.51 -0.44 8.47
C GLY A 35 -10.89 1.01 8.79
N ASP A 36 -10.01 1.97 8.54
CA ASP A 36 -10.28 3.41 8.73
C ASP A 36 -10.82 4.05 7.45
N VAL A 37 -12.14 3.98 7.28
CA VAL A 37 -12.83 4.43 6.06
C VAL A 37 -12.67 5.93 5.84
N GLU A 38 -12.86 6.75 6.88
CA GLU A 38 -12.72 8.21 6.81
C GLU A 38 -11.31 8.61 6.36
N LEU A 39 -10.29 7.97 6.94
CA LEU A 39 -8.90 8.23 6.59
C LEU A 39 -8.59 7.83 5.16
N CYS A 40 -9.03 6.63 4.72
CA CYS A 40 -8.84 6.16 3.35
C CYS A 40 -9.50 7.10 2.33
N GLU A 41 -10.75 7.51 2.56
CA GLU A 41 -11.47 8.43 1.69
C GLU A 41 -10.78 9.79 1.60
N SER A 42 -10.39 10.36 2.74
CA SER A 42 -9.75 11.67 2.81
C SER A 42 -8.37 11.66 2.15
N CYS A 43 -7.55 10.64 2.41
CA CYS A 43 -6.25 10.48 1.77
C CYS A 43 -6.37 10.27 0.26
N ALA A 44 -7.31 9.43 -0.19
CA ALA A 44 -7.57 9.22 -1.61
C ALA A 44 -7.98 10.51 -2.31
N ARG A 45 -8.80 11.35 -1.67
CA ARG A 45 -9.21 12.66 -2.20
C ARG A 45 -8.03 13.61 -2.41
N GLU A 46 -7.10 13.64 -1.48
CA GLU A 46 -5.89 14.47 -1.63
C GLU A 46 -4.91 13.88 -2.66
N LEU A 47 -4.77 12.56 -2.72
CA LEU A 47 -3.95 11.88 -3.71
C LEU A 47 -4.51 12.02 -5.13
N ALA A 48 -5.82 11.96 -5.31
CA ALA A 48 -6.49 12.13 -6.61
C ALA A 48 -6.08 13.42 -7.32
N LYS A 49 -5.82 14.51 -6.57
CA LYS A 49 -5.35 15.78 -7.10
C LYS A 49 -3.91 15.73 -7.64
N LYS A 50 -3.15 14.69 -7.29
CA LYS A 50 -1.72 14.53 -7.60
C LYS A 50 -1.45 13.38 -8.57
N VAL A 51 -2.45 12.58 -8.90
CA VAL A 51 -2.31 11.47 -9.85
C VAL A 51 -1.89 12.05 -11.21
N PRO A 52 -0.78 11.57 -11.81
CA PRO A 52 -0.39 11.97 -13.15
C PRO A 52 -1.49 11.63 -14.18
N ALA A 53 -1.76 12.55 -15.10
CA ALA A 53 -2.81 12.35 -16.11
C ALA A 53 -2.58 11.12 -17.00
N GLU A 54 -1.32 10.72 -17.14
CA GLU A 54 -0.91 9.54 -17.90
C GLU A 54 -1.01 8.22 -17.13
N ALA A 55 -1.32 8.23 -15.83
CA ALA A 55 -1.49 7.01 -15.06
C ALA A 55 -2.72 6.22 -15.54
N GLU A 56 -2.52 4.96 -15.92
CA GLU A 56 -3.55 4.13 -16.54
C GLU A 56 -4.10 3.05 -15.59
N ILE A 57 -3.33 2.66 -14.59
CA ILE A 57 -3.72 1.65 -13.62
C ILE A 57 -2.96 1.85 -12.30
N ILE A 58 -3.62 1.55 -11.18
CA ILE A 58 -3.01 1.57 -9.85
C ILE A 58 -2.54 0.17 -9.50
N MET A 59 -1.34 0.06 -8.89
CA MET A 59 -0.85 -1.17 -8.28
C MET A 59 -0.41 -0.91 -6.85
N THR A 60 -0.76 -1.83 -5.95
CA THR A 60 -0.40 -1.79 -4.52
C THR A 60 -0.01 -3.18 -4.03
N ALA A 61 0.71 -3.23 -2.92
CA ALA A 61 1.01 -4.49 -2.23
C ALA A 61 -0.08 -4.83 -1.19
N GLU A 62 -0.33 -6.13 -1.00
CA GLU A 62 -1.08 -6.63 0.15
C GLU A 62 -0.38 -6.17 1.44
N THR A 63 -1.03 -5.62 2.48
CA THR A 63 -2.48 -5.62 2.71
C THR A 63 -3.02 -4.20 2.93
N LYS A 64 -2.24 -3.30 3.56
CA LYS A 64 -2.75 -2.03 4.10
C LYS A 64 -3.02 -0.98 3.02
N GLY A 65 -2.31 -1.04 1.88
CA GLY A 65 -2.56 -0.18 0.74
C GLY A 65 -3.85 -0.48 -0.03
N ILE A 66 -4.43 -1.67 0.14
CA ILE A 66 -5.62 -2.10 -0.62
C ILE A 66 -6.81 -1.15 -0.48
N PRO A 67 -7.25 -0.76 0.74
CA PRO A 67 -8.41 0.15 0.87
C PRO A 67 -8.15 1.51 0.24
N LEU A 68 -6.93 2.02 0.36
CA LEU A 68 -6.53 3.29 -0.25
C LEU A 68 -6.55 3.20 -1.78
N ALA A 69 -6.03 2.09 -2.36
CA ALA A 69 -6.03 1.87 -3.80
C ALA A 69 -7.45 1.73 -4.36
N ALA A 70 -8.32 1.00 -3.66
CA ALA A 70 -9.72 0.86 -4.03
C ALA A 70 -10.44 2.22 -4.05
N GLU A 71 -10.25 3.01 -3.00
CA GLU A 71 -10.90 4.30 -2.87
C GLU A 71 -10.35 5.33 -3.89
N LEU A 72 -9.03 5.34 -4.10
CA LEU A 72 -8.41 6.21 -5.10
C LEU A 72 -8.90 5.86 -6.51
N ALA A 73 -8.92 4.56 -6.87
CA ALA A 73 -9.44 4.10 -8.15
C ALA A 73 -10.88 4.54 -8.37
N ARG A 74 -11.74 4.40 -7.34
CA ARG A 74 -13.14 4.85 -7.39
C ARG A 74 -13.24 6.36 -7.65
N GLN A 75 -12.43 7.18 -6.97
CA GLN A 75 -12.50 8.64 -7.06
C GLN A 75 -12.01 9.18 -8.42
N ILE A 76 -11.01 8.54 -9.03
CA ILE A 76 -10.49 8.96 -10.34
C ILE A 76 -11.10 8.19 -11.53
N GLY A 77 -12.10 7.33 -11.27
CA GLY A 77 -12.83 6.61 -12.31
C GLY A 77 -12.05 5.46 -12.96
N MET A 78 -11.03 4.91 -12.29
CA MET A 78 -10.34 3.70 -12.74
C MET A 78 -11.16 2.45 -12.39
N PRO A 79 -11.51 1.59 -13.37
CA PRO A 79 -12.36 0.41 -13.11
C PRO A 79 -11.63 -0.73 -12.40
N TYR A 80 -10.28 -0.70 -12.38
CA TYR A 80 -9.44 -1.73 -11.80
C TYR A 80 -8.25 -1.13 -11.07
N TYR A 81 -7.76 -1.84 -10.06
CA TYR A 81 -6.43 -1.73 -9.49
C TYR A 81 -5.85 -3.13 -9.30
N ILE A 82 -4.53 -3.23 -9.26
CA ILE A 82 -3.82 -4.50 -9.10
C ILE A 82 -3.30 -4.61 -7.67
N THR A 83 -3.39 -5.81 -7.09
CA THR A 83 -2.82 -6.10 -5.79
C THR A 83 -1.76 -7.20 -5.90
N ALA A 84 -0.50 -6.84 -5.66
CA ALA A 84 0.57 -7.81 -5.48
C ALA A 84 0.36 -8.56 -4.15
N ARG A 85 0.23 -9.89 -4.21
CA ARG A 85 -0.15 -10.73 -3.07
C ARG A 85 1.08 -11.22 -2.32
N LYS A 86 0.97 -11.36 -0.99
CA LYS A 86 2.06 -11.89 -0.15
C LYS A 86 2.11 -13.42 -0.09
N SER A 87 1.15 -14.10 -0.69
CA SER A 87 1.11 -15.55 -0.82
C SER A 87 0.31 -15.97 -2.04
N VAL A 88 0.65 -17.12 -2.62
CA VAL A 88 -0.13 -17.74 -3.69
C VAL A 88 -1.50 -18.12 -3.16
N LYS A 89 -2.55 -17.83 -3.93
CA LYS A 89 -3.94 -18.21 -3.64
C LYS A 89 -4.41 -19.27 -4.63
N ALA A 90 -5.39 -20.07 -4.25
CA ALA A 90 -5.89 -21.20 -5.05
C ALA A 90 -6.39 -20.80 -6.46
N TYR A 91 -6.78 -19.54 -6.65
CA TYR A 91 -7.25 -19.00 -7.94
C TYR A 91 -6.16 -18.39 -8.80
N MET A 92 -4.90 -18.37 -8.35
CA MET A 92 -3.78 -17.79 -9.09
C MET A 92 -3.18 -18.86 -10.02
N GLU A 93 -3.37 -18.65 -11.31
CA GLU A 93 -2.74 -19.47 -12.36
C GLU A 93 -1.37 -18.86 -12.74
N ASP A 94 -0.33 -19.70 -12.76
CA ASP A 94 1.04 -19.33 -13.13
C ASP A 94 1.52 -18.00 -12.55
N PRO A 95 1.48 -17.81 -11.21
CA PRO A 95 1.89 -16.56 -10.61
C PRO A 95 3.39 -16.33 -10.80
N ILE A 96 3.76 -15.13 -11.21
CA ILE A 96 5.14 -14.68 -11.11
C ILE A 96 5.38 -14.03 -9.75
N TRP A 97 6.61 -13.98 -9.30
CA TRP A 97 6.95 -13.42 -8.00
C TRP A 97 8.31 -12.73 -8.01
N VAL A 98 8.48 -11.83 -7.04
CA VAL A 98 9.72 -11.12 -6.71
C VAL A 98 9.91 -11.13 -5.20
N GLU A 99 11.17 -11.11 -4.74
CA GLU A 99 11.46 -10.96 -3.31
C GLU A 99 11.33 -9.50 -2.88
N ASP A 100 10.58 -9.26 -1.78
CA ASP A 100 10.45 -7.96 -1.12
C ASP A 100 11.32 -7.95 0.15
N GLU A 101 12.23 -6.99 0.25
CA GLU A 101 13.06 -6.75 1.44
C GLU A 101 12.45 -5.62 2.30
N SER A 102 11.25 -5.85 2.83
CA SER A 102 10.58 -4.86 3.70
C SER A 102 11.17 -4.87 5.11
N ILE A 103 11.44 -3.67 5.67
CA ILE A 103 11.96 -3.48 7.04
C ILE A 103 10.95 -3.93 8.10
N THR A 104 9.66 -3.90 7.81
CA THR A 104 8.59 -4.20 8.78
C THR A 104 8.31 -5.67 8.93
N THR A 105 8.90 -6.52 8.11
CA THR A 105 8.69 -7.96 8.15
C THR A 105 10.03 -8.66 8.44
N MET A 106 10.09 -9.45 9.53
CA MET A 106 11.24 -10.27 9.83
C MET A 106 11.36 -11.41 8.80
N GLY A 107 12.25 -11.25 7.82
CA GLY A 107 12.54 -12.24 6.78
C GLY A 107 12.21 -11.79 5.36
N LYS A 108 12.67 -12.56 4.38
CA LYS A 108 12.37 -12.37 2.96
C LYS A 108 10.89 -12.63 2.69
N GLN A 109 10.21 -11.67 2.14
CA GLN A 109 8.82 -11.78 1.73
C GLN A 109 8.76 -11.81 0.21
N ARG A 110 7.77 -12.50 -0.37
CA ARG A 110 7.53 -12.52 -1.81
C ARG A 110 6.25 -11.78 -2.15
N LEU A 111 6.30 -11.07 -3.25
CA LEU A 111 5.11 -10.49 -3.87
C LEU A 111 4.78 -11.27 -5.13
N TYR A 112 3.52 -11.62 -5.29
CA TYR A 112 3.00 -12.46 -6.37
C TYR A 112 1.98 -11.69 -7.20
N LEU A 113 2.09 -11.79 -8.52
CA LEU A 113 1.10 -11.31 -9.48
C LEU A 113 0.56 -12.47 -10.30
N MET A 114 -0.72 -12.43 -10.64
CA MET A 114 -1.32 -13.35 -11.60
C MET A 114 -0.90 -12.99 -13.02
N ARG A 115 -0.85 -13.98 -13.91
CA ARG A 115 -0.58 -13.74 -15.34
C ARG A 115 -1.55 -12.71 -15.92
N ALA A 116 -2.83 -12.80 -15.60
CA ALA A 116 -3.85 -11.85 -16.06
C ALA A 116 -3.60 -10.40 -15.60
N ASP A 117 -2.99 -10.20 -14.42
CA ASP A 117 -2.63 -8.86 -13.95
C ASP A 117 -1.42 -8.31 -14.70
N ILE A 118 -0.46 -9.18 -15.03
CA ILE A 118 0.70 -8.82 -15.85
C ILE A 118 0.25 -8.39 -17.24
N ASP A 119 -0.67 -9.12 -17.85
CA ASP A 119 -1.21 -8.78 -19.16
C ASP A 119 -1.96 -7.44 -19.13
N ARG A 120 -2.58 -7.10 -18.00
CA ARG A 120 -3.25 -5.80 -17.81
C ARG A 120 -2.29 -4.63 -17.67
N ILE A 121 -1.12 -4.83 -17.07
CA ILE A 121 -0.14 -3.75 -16.87
C ILE A 121 0.88 -3.65 -18.01
N ALA A 122 0.97 -4.65 -18.88
CA ALA A 122 1.92 -4.68 -19.96
C ALA A 122 1.78 -3.45 -20.87
N GLY A 123 2.87 -2.67 -20.99
CA GLY A 123 2.91 -1.46 -21.82
C GLY A 123 2.14 -0.26 -21.27
N ARG A 124 1.58 -0.34 -20.07
CA ARG A 124 0.84 0.75 -19.43
C ARG A 124 1.67 1.51 -18.41
N LYS A 125 1.27 2.76 -18.14
CA LYS A 125 1.83 3.56 -17.08
C LYS A 125 1.14 3.23 -15.76
N VAL A 126 1.86 2.51 -14.91
CA VAL A 126 1.38 2.01 -13.62
C VAL A 126 1.68 3.03 -12.53
N LEU A 127 0.66 3.40 -11.76
CA LEU A 127 0.80 4.19 -10.53
C LEU A 127 1.01 3.24 -9.35
N LEU A 128 2.20 3.24 -8.77
CA LEU A 128 2.46 2.49 -7.54
C LEU A 128 1.92 3.26 -6.33
N LEU A 129 1.21 2.57 -5.45
CA LEU A 129 0.56 3.15 -4.26
C LEU A 129 0.81 2.29 -3.03
N ASP A 130 1.15 2.91 -1.91
CA ASP A 130 1.22 2.25 -0.61
C ASP A 130 0.72 3.19 0.49
N ASP A 131 0.41 2.64 1.68
CA ASP A 131 -0.03 3.41 2.85
C ASP A 131 1.13 4.16 3.52
N VAL A 132 2.32 3.57 3.52
CA VAL A 132 3.55 4.14 4.09
C VAL A 132 4.75 3.81 3.22
N ILE A 133 5.47 4.82 2.78
CA ILE A 133 6.75 4.66 2.09
C ILE A 133 7.86 5.05 3.07
N SER A 134 8.72 4.09 3.44
CA SER A 134 9.89 4.32 4.30
C SER A 134 11.19 4.26 3.49
N THR A 135 11.83 3.11 3.37
CA THR A 135 13.03 2.92 2.53
C THR A 135 12.76 2.77 1.06
N GLY A 136 11.49 2.51 0.70
CA GLY A 136 11.09 2.25 -0.67
C GLY A 136 11.23 0.80 -1.11
N GLY A 137 11.60 -0.14 -0.21
CA GLY A 137 11.75 -1.56 -0.55
C GLY A 137 10.53 -2.16 -1.22
N SER A 138 9.34 -2.01 -0.61
CA SER A 138 8.08 -2.51 -1.19
C SER A 138 7.75 -1.86 -2.54
N MET A 139 8.05 -0.56 -2.70
CA MET A 139 7.85 0.13 -3.98
C MET A 139 8.81 -0.34 -5.08
N THR A 140 10.02 -0.75 -4.69
CA THR A 140 11.00 -1.31 -5.64
C THR A 140 10.62 -2.73 -6.06
N ALA A 141 9.99 -3.49 -5.16
CA ALA A 141 9.52 -4.85 -5.43
C ALA A 141 8.24 -4.88 -6.29
N LEU A 142 7.42 -3.82 -6.24
CA LEU A 142 6.26 -3.63 -7.11
C LEU A 142 6.67 -3.24 -8.53
#